data_06f0da285428ca7b86b33e0744196ccc
#
_entry.id   06f0da285428ca7b86b33e0744196ccc
#
_cell.length_a   1.000
_cell.length_b   1.000
_cell.length_c   1.000
_cell.angle_alpha   90.00
_cell.angle_beta   90.00
_cell.angle_gamma   90.00
#
_symmetry.space_group_name_H-M   'P 1'
#
loop_
_entity.id
_entity.type
_entity.pdbx_description
1 polymer ?
#
loop_
_entity_poly.entity_id
_entity_poly.type
_entity_poly.pdbx_seq_one_letter_code
_entity_poly.pdbx_strand_id
1 'polypeptide(L)'
;MVKLALPAALLALAAPATGAFEQAFGSPWLGGGAAACLFARSPLFAAGNPASTAMMESAGVAASAARPFGLAPLDRMAVAGCGRVAGVPLAGTFDLSGDGDCSEAALGVAGAFAAAPGVSAGVGAHLRRMQITGYGTGTGASADLGVVYSPLVGIYGGASVRGLLRSDLGESTDPACPRRLDLALGLCPAPGVTAAVGYRSAEHLPAELSVHSAYAPAEALSLFAGLQTEPTRFTVGLAVSLGPGEVSYAVSQHAELPATHSAGLCWGGCAFRPEVLDLGGDGGDGGEDEDGEFPVNVNTATSEQLQRVPGIGPAKAAAILAWIRDHGPFESLEDLQYVPGIGPATLEGFRGYLVAE
;
A
#
# COMPACT_ATOMS: atom_id res chain seq x y z
N MET A 1 -24.66 -33.39 -26.31
CA MET A 1 -24.15 -32.17 -25.68
C MET A 1 -22.74 -32.48 -25.18
N VAL A 2 -21.74 -32.19 -26.00
CA VAL A 2 -20.32 -32.39 -25.65
C VAL A 2 -19.90 -31.15 -24.85
N LYS A 3 -19.64 -31.33 -23.56
CA LYS A 3 -19.09 -30.26 -22.70
C LYS A 3 -17.72 -29.91 -23.22
N LEU A 4 -17.51 -28.63 -23.59
CA LEU A 4 -16.20 -28.05 -23.88
C LEU A 4 -15.35 -28.02 -22.59
N ALA A 5 -14.78 -29.15 -22.23
CA ALA A 5 -13.76 -29.24 -21.19
C ALA A 5 -12.33 -29.09 -21.76
N LEU A 6 -12.20 -28.83 -23.07
CA LEU A 6 -10.90 -28.82 -23.76
C LEU A 6 -10.06 -27.52 -23.65
N PRO A 7 -10.58 -26.30 -23.43
CA PRO A 7 -9.70 -25.16 -23.47
C PRO A 7 -8.88 -24.93 -22.20
N ALA A 8 -9.37 -25.36 -21.03
CA ALA A 8 -8.61 -25.18 -19.78
C ALA A 8 -7.38 -26.12 -19.70
N ALA A 9 -7.54 -27.35 -20.20
CA ALA A 9 -6.42 -28.31 -20.27
C ALA A 9 -5.37 -27.95 -21.33
N LEU A 10 -5.79 -27.31 -22.44
CA LEU A 10 -4.85 -26.85 -23.48
C LEU A 10 -4.09 -25.59 -23.08
N LEU A 11 -4.67 -24.70 -22.27
CA LEU A 11 -3.92 -23.58 -21.67
C LEU A 11 -2.89 -24.05 -20.63
N ALA A 12 -3.19 -25.11 -19.89
CA ALA A 12 -2.25 -25.71 -18.94
C ALA A 12 -1.08 -26.45 -19.63
N LEU A 13 -1.24 -26.88 -20.90
CA LEU A 13 -0.20 -27.55 -21.67
C LEU A 13 0.68 -26.58 -22.48
N ALA A 14 0.27 -25.33 -22.69
CA ALA A 14 1.02 -24.33 -23.47
C ALA A 14 1.81 -23.36 -22.59
N ALA A 15 1.53 -23.27 -21.30
CA ALA A 15 2.36 -22.54 -20.35
C ALA A 15 3.30 -23.54 -19.65
N PRO A 16 4.61 -23.28 -19.57
CA PRO A 16 5.41 -24.01 -18.60
C PRO A 16 4.72 -23.90 -17.26
N ALA A 17 4.66 -24.99 -16.48
CA ALA A 17 3.92 -25.09 -15.22
C ALA A 17 4.55 -24.23 -14.11
N THR A 18 4.49 -22.91 -14.27
CA THR A 18 5.17 -21.89 -13.47
C THR A 18 4.24 -20.87 -12.89
N GLY A 19 2.94 -21.10 -12.82
CA GLY A 19 2.00 -20.06 -12.58
C GLY A 19 1.06 -20.20 -11.38
N ALA A 20 1.19 -21.25 -10.58
CA ALA A 20 0.46 -21.36 -9.33
C ALA A 20 0.85 -20.19 -8.40
N PHE A 21 -0.14 -19.47 -7.89
CA PHE A 21 0.06 -18.33 -6.98
C PHE A 21 0.77 -17.09 -7.56
N GLU A 22 0.92 -16.98 -8.87
CA GLU A 22 1.61 -15.84 -9.52
C GLU A 22 0.88 -14.53 -9.37
N GLN A 23 -0.43 -14.55 -9.41
CA GLN A 23 -1.22 -13.35 -9.24
C GLN A 23 -1.61 -13.20 -7.78
N ALA A 24 -0.87 -12.39 -7.05
CA ALA A 24 -1.29 -11.95 -5.75
C ALA A 24 -2.57 -11.12 -5.89
N PHE A 25 -3.64 -11.56 -5.21
CA PHE A 25 -4.76 -10.77 -4.71
C PHE A 25 -5.66 -10.10 -5.75
N GLY A 26 -6.93 -10.39 -5.62
CA GLY A 26 -8.01 -9.80 -6.41
C GLY A 26 -8.38 -8.37 -6.03
N SER A 27 -7.54 -7.62 -5.29
CA SER A 27 -7.87 -6.23 -4.97
C SER A 27 -7.92 -5.39 -6.24
N PRO A 28 -8.98 -4.59 -6.44
CA PRO A 28 -9.12 -3.69 -7.59
C PRO A 28 -7.91 -2.78 -7.78
N TRP A 29 -7.34 -2.25 -6.71
CA TRP A 29 -6.16 -1.39 -6.72
C TRP A 29 -4.90 -2.08 -7.27
N LEU A 30 -4.79 -3.40 -7.13
CA LEU A 30 -3.63 -4.17 -7.59
C LEU A 30 -3.59 -4.38 -9.11
N GLY A 31 -4.61 -3.95 -9.83
CA GLY A 31 -4.56 -3.89 -11.30
C GLY A 31 -3.44 -3.02 -11.87
N GLY A 32 -2.78 -2.21 -11.04
CA GLY A 32 -1.57 -1.45 -11.38
C GLY A 32 -0.26 -2.21 -11.21
N GLY A 33 -0.29 -3.53 -10.98
CA GLY A 33 0.92 -4.34 -10.86
C GLY A 33 1.79 -3.99 -9.65
N ALA A 34 3.12 -4.08 -9.79
CA ALA A 34 4.08 -3.75 -8.73
C ALA A 34 3.97 -2.29 -8.27
N ALA A 35 3.67 -1.37 -9.17
CA ALA A 35 3.55 0.06 -8.87
C ALA A 35 2.45 0.36 -7.84
N ALA A 36 1.34 -0.37 -7.88
CA ALA A 36 0.22 -0.14 -6.96
C ALA A 36 0.55 -0.45 -5.49
N CYS A 37 1.54 -1.31 -5.24
CA CYS A 37 1.92 -1.73 -3.88
C CYS A 37 2.55 -0.61 -3.04
N LEU A 38 2.93 0.52 -3.62
CA LEU A 38 3.46 1.66 -2.88
C LEU A 38 2.40 2.46 -2.12
N PHE A 39 1.16 2.41 -2.58
CA PHE A 39 0.08 3.20 -1.99
C PHE A 39 -0.88 2.27 -1.25
N ALA A 40 -0.38 1.68 -0.16
CA ALA A 40 -1.11 0.69 0.63
C ALA A 40 -2.41 1.29 1.21
N ARG A 41 -3.53 0.98 0.57
CA ARG A 41 -4.88 1.39 1.01
C ARG A 41 -5.67 0.24 1.66
N SER A 42 -5.07 -0.94 1.77
CA SER A 42 -5.76 -2.13 2.26
C SER A 42 -4.77 -3.12 2.87
N PRO A 43 -5.14 -3.87 3.91
CA PRO A 43 -4.34 -4.97 4.45
C PRO A 43 -3.93 -6.03 3.42
N LEU A 44 -4.66 -6.15 2.32
CA LEU A 44 -4.34 -7.06 1.23
C LEU A 44 -2.97 -6.77 0.58
N PHE A 45 -2.46 -5.53 0.67
CA PHE A 45 -1.15 -5.17 0.12
C PHE A 45 0.03 -5.79 0.87
N ALA A 46 -0.17 -6.17 2.14
CA ALA A 46 0.86 -6.80 2.96
C ALA A 46 1.41 -8.08 2.33
N ALA A 47 0.60 -8.78 1.56
CA ALA A 47 1.02 -9.97 0.85
C ALA A 47 1.83 -9.68 -0.43
N GLY A 48 1.80 -8.45 -0.94
CA GLY A 48 2.68 -8.00 -2.04
C GLY A 48 4.03 -7.49 -1.54
N ASN A 49 4.00 -6.68 -0.48
CA ASN A 49 5.20 -6.16 0.18
C ASN A 49 4.94 -6.14 1.71
N PRO A 50 5.59 -7.01 2.49
CA PRO A 50 5.38 -7.07 3.93
C PRO A 50 5.70 -5.76 4.67
N ALA A 51 6.59 -4.91 4.13
CA ALA A 51 6.89 -3.61 4.71
C ALA A 51 5.72 -2.62 4.63
N SER A 52 4.73 -2.85 3.74
CA SER A 52 3.54 -2.01 3.64
C SER A 52 2.67 -2.04 4.91
N THR A 53 2.84 -3.04 5.78
CA THR A 53 2.16 -3.08 7.08
C THR A 53 2.54 -1.89 7.99
N ALA A 54 3.75 -1.33 7.83
CA ALA A 54 4.17 -0.14 8.56
C ALA A 54 3.35 1.11 8.21
N MET A 55 2.76 1.16 7.00
CA MET A 55 1.95 2.26 6.51
C MET A 55 0.49 2.19 7.01
N MET A 56 0.13 1.16 7.76
CA MET A 56 -1.22 0.97 8.30
C MET A 56 -1.33 1.67 9.65
N GLU A 57 -2.14 2.71 9.74
CA GLU A 57 -2.25 3.56 10.93
C GLU A 57 -3.08 2.93 12.03
N SER A 58 -4.12 2.18 11.69
CA SER A 58 -5.01 1.54 12.66
C SER A 58 -5.42 0.13 12.25
N ALA A 59 -6.17 -0.55 13.11
CA ALA A 59 -6.72 -1.86 12.79
C ALA A 59 -7.74 -1.75 11.65
N GLY A 60 -7.73 -2.73 10.76
CA GLY A 60 -8.65 -2.78 9.63
C GLY A 60 -8.79 -4.19 9.07
N VAL A 61 -9.85 -4.36 8.29
CA VAL A 61 -10.14 -5.60 7.57
C VAL A 61 -10.47 -5.27 6.12
N ALA A 62 -10.14 -6.17 5.22
CA ALA A 62 -10.47 -6.04 3.81
C ALA A 62 -10.87 -7.37 3.21
N ALA A 63 -11.72 -7.31 2.21
CA ALA A 63 -12.08 -8.44 1.36
C ALA A 63 -12.06 -8.01 -0.09
N SER A 64 -11.75 -8.94 -0.97
CA SER A 64 -11.83 -8.72 -2.41
C SER A 64 -12.28 -9.97 -3.13
N ALA A 65 -12.88 -9.76 -4.29
CA ALA A 65 -13.23 -10.81 -5.23
C ALA A 65 -12.90 -10.39 -6.65
N ALA A 66 -12.45 -11.33 -7.47
CA ALA A 66 -12.18 -11.10 -8.88
C ALA A 66 -12.61 -12.31 -9.71
N ARG A 67 -13.07 -12.03 -10.93
CA ARG A 67 -13.35 -13.04 -11.95
C ARG A 67 -12.45 -12.82 -13.16
N PRO A 68 -11.27 -13.46 -13.18
CA PRO A 68 -10.35 -13.35 -14.30
C PRO A 68 -10.98 -13.82 -15.60
N PHE A 69 -10.89 -12.98 -16.64
CA PHE A 69 -11.36 -13.28 -18.00
C PHE A 69 -12.85 -13.68 -18.10
N GLY A 70 -13.67 -13.31 -17.09
CA GLY A 70 -15.06 -13.73 -17.02
C GLY A 70 -15.26 -15.24 -16.73
N LEU A 71 -14.22 -15.98 -16.38
CA LEU A 71 -14.23 -17.43 -16.19
C LEU A 71 -14.43 -17.78 -14.71
N ALA A 72 -15.58 -18.39 -14.39
CA ALA A 72 -15.88 -18.82 -13.02
C ALA A 72 -14.86 -19.81 -12.41
N PRO A 73 -14.26 -20.75 -13.17
CA PRO A 73 -13.22 -21.62 -12.62
C PRO A 73 -11.95 -20.91 -12.18
N LEU A 74 -11.79 -19.63 -12.49
CA LEU A 74 -10.66 -18.80 -12.09
C LEU A 74 -11.04 -17.77 -11.01
N ASP A 75 -12.26 -17.86 -10.46
CA ASP A 75 -12.70 -16.93 -9.42
C ASP A 75 -11.70 -16.90 -8.26
N ARG A 76 -11.46 -15.68 -7.75
CA ARG A 76 -10.55 -15.43 -6.65
C ARG A 76 -11.24 -14.64 -5.57
N MET A 77 -10.94 -14.99 -4.34
CA MET A 77 -11.38 -14.27 -3.16
C MET A 77 -10.18 -14.08 -2.24
N ALA A 78 -10.08 -12.94 -1.61
CA ALA A 78 -9.09 -12.69 -0.58
C ALA A 78 -9.71 -11.94 0.58
N VAL A 79 -9.24 -12.25 1.78
CA VAL A 79 -9.54 -11.49 2.98
C VAL A 79 -8.25 -11.18 3.72
N ALA A 80 -8.19 -10.02 4.35
CA ALA A 80 -7.04 -9.62 5.14
C ALA A 80 -7.47 -8.81 6.35
N GLY A 81 -6.67 -8.88 7.41
CA GLY A 81 -6.81 -8.02 8.57
C GLY A 81 -5.46 -7.46 8.96
N CYS A 82 -5.44 -6.27 9.52
CA CYS A 82 -4.24 -5.65 10.07
C CYS A 82 -4.50 -5.04 11.44
N GLY A 83 -3.43 -4.82 12.18
CA GLY A 83 -3.46 -4.18 13.49
C GLY A 83 -2.08 -4.09 14.10
N ARG A 84 -2.00 -3.60 15.33
CA ARG A 84 -0.74 -3.54 16.08
C ARG A 84 -0.79 -4.47 17.29
N VAL A 85 0.22 -5.30 17.43
CA VAL A 85 0.41 -6.17 18.62
C VAL A 85 1.71 -5.74 19.29
N ALA A 86 1.62 -5.29 20.53
CA ALA A 86 2.74 -4.71 21.27
C ALA A 86 3.48 -3.60 20.48
N GLY A 87 2.73 -2.77 19.75
CA GLY A 87 3.28 -1.69 18.92
C GLY A 87 3.80 -2.11 17.54
N VAL A 88 3.95 -3.40 17.26
CA VAL A 88 4.39 -3.92 15.96
C VAL A 88 3.20 -4.02 15.01
N PRO A 89 3.26 -3.38 13.82
CA PRO A 89 2.23 -3.54 12.81
C PRO A 89 2.29 -4.94 12.20
N LEU A 90 1.16 -5.63 12.20
CA LEU A 90 0.99 -6.98 11.67
C LEU A 90 -0.20 -7.04 10.73
N ALA A 91 -0.13 -7.91 9.74
CA ALA A 91 -1.25 -8.25 8.88
C ALA A 91 -1.33 -9.76 8.67
N GLY A 92 -2.56 -10.27 8.59
CA GLY A 92 -2.88 -11.63 8.16
C GLY A 92 -3.67 -11.60 6.87
N THR A 93 -3.39 -12.52 5.94
CA THR A 93 -4.08 -12.64 4.67
C THR A 93 -4.52 -14.08 4.44
N PHE A 94 -5.66 -14.25 3.82
CA PHE A 94 -6.14 -15.53 3.33
C PHE A 94 -6.68 -15.35 1.91
N ASP A 95 -6.20 -16.17 0.99
CA ASP A 95 -6.57 -16.17 -0.42
C ASP A 95 -7.11 -17.52 -0.81
N LEU A 96 -8.12 -17.50 -1.67
CA LEU A 96 -8.71 -18.68 -2.27
C LEU A 96 -8.95 -18.41 -3.76
N SER A 97 -8.55 -19.34 -4.62
CA SER A 97 -8.82 -19.26 -6.05
C SER A 97 -9.13 -20.63 -6.64
N GLY A 98 -9.82 -20.62 -7.77
CA GLY A 98 -10.17 -21.83 -8.49
C GLY A 98 -11.57 -22.36 -8.19
N ASP A 99 -11.79 -23.62 -8.55
CA ASP A 99 -13.06 -24.32 -8.41
C ASP A 99 -12.86 -25.74 -7.83
N GLY A 100 -13.85 -26.63 -8.03
CA GLY A 100 -13.78 -28.01 -7.57
C GLY A 100 -12.73 -28.87 -8.28
N ASP A 101 -12.29 -28.49 -9.48
CA ASP A 101 -11.33 -29.25 -10.26
C ASP A 101 -9.89 -28.81 -9.99
N CYS A 102 -9.67 -27.50 -9.81
CA CYS A 102 -8.38 -26.94 -9.44
C CYS A 102 -8.57 -25.79 -8.46
N SER A 103 -8.04 -25.89 -7.27
CA SER A 103 -8.14 -24.86 -6.26
C SER A 103 -6.80 -24.57 -5.60
N GLU A 104 -6.60 -23.29 -5.29
CA GLU A 104 -5.44 -22.78 -4.58
C GLU A 104 -5.90 -22.04 -3.33
N ALA A 105 -5.22 -22.28 -2.21
CA ALA A 105 -5.43 -21.55 -0.97
C ALA A 105 -4.09 -21.06 -0.42
N ALA A 106 -4.04 -19.83 0.05
CA ALA A 106 -2.85 -19.28 0.69
C ALA A 106 -3.21 -18.59 2.00
N LEU A 107 -2.45 -18.86 3.05
CA LEU A 107 -2.49 -18.17 4.33
C LEU A 107 -1.17 -17.43 4.52
N GLY A 108 -1.23 -16.12 4.75
CA GLY A 108 -0.06 -15.29 4.95
C GLY A 108 -0.11 -14.52 6.26
N VAL A 109 1.06 -14.26 6.80
CA VAL A 109 1.27 -13.29 7.89
C VAL A 109 2.44 -12.40 7.52
N ALA A 110 2.33 -11.12 7.83
CA ALA A 110 3.38 -10.14 7.57
C ALA A 110 3.49 -9.17 8.75
N GLY A 111 4.71 -8.68 8.96
CA GLY A 111 4.97 -7.64 9.95
C GLY A 111 6.10 -6.75 9.51
N ALA A 112 6.10 -5.49 9.97
CA ALA A 112 7.11 -4.53 9.64
C ALA A 112 7.60 -3.75 10.86
N PHE A 113 8.75 -3.11 10.70
CA PHE A 113 9.35 -2.25 11.70
C PHE A 113 10.06 -1.07 11.02
N ALA A 114 10.18 0.04 11.73
CA ALA A 114 10.97 1.17 11.28
C ALA A 114 12.47 0.80 11.42
N ALA A 115 13.18 0.73 10.29
CA ALA A 115 14.60 0.39 10.24
C ALA A 115 15.48 1.64 10.34
N ALA A 116 15.01 2.77 9.80
CA ALA A 116 15.65 4.08 9.86
C ALA A 116 14.59 5.18 9.60
N PRO A 117 14.90 6.46 9.77
CA PRO A 117 14.02 7.54 9.36
C PRO A 117 13.61 7.39 7.89
N GLY A 118 12.31 7.37 7.62
CA GLY A 118 11.74 7.18 6.29
C GLY A 118 11.91 5.77 5.69
N VAL A 119 12.50 4.80 6.43
CA VAL A 119 12.69 3.42 5.96
C VAL A 119 11.94 2.44 6.85
N SER A 120 11.07 1.65 6.26
CA SER A 120 10.43 0.51 6.92
C SER A 120 10.85 -0.79 6.25
N ALA A 121 11.19 -1.78 7.04
CA ALA A 121 11.48 -3.13 6.59
C ALA A 121 10.42 -4.10 7.11
N GLY A 122 10.12 -5.13 6.34
CA GLY A 122 9.11 -6.11 6.69
C GLY A 122 9.50 -7.54 6.32
N VAL A 123 8.93 -8.47 7.04
CA VAL A 123 9.04 -9.90 6.79
C VAL A 123 7.64 -10.50 6.66
N GLY A 124 7.51 -11.48 5.77
CA GLY A 124 6.28 -12.23 5.56
C GLY A 124 6.55 -13.72 5.51
N ALA A 125 5.54 -14.50 5.87
CA ALA A 125 5.54 -15.93 5.72
C ALA A 125 4.21 -16.38 5.14
N HIS A 126 4.23 -17.36 4.25
CA HIS A 126 3.05 -17.89 3.59
C HIS A 126 3.04 -19.42 3.61
N LEU A 127 1.88 -19.98 3.88
CA LEU A 127 1.54 -21.37 3.65
C LEU A 127 0.60 -21.44 2.46
N ARG A 128 0.88 -22.33 1.50
CA ARG A 128 0.11 -22.49 0.27
C ARG A 128 -0.29 -23.94 0.09
N ARG A 129 -1.50 -24.11 -0.41
CA ARG A 129 -2.03 -25.42 -0.78
C ARG A 129 -2.65 -25.31 -2.17
N MET A 130 -2.28 -26.20 -3.06
CA MET A 130 -2.90 -26.40 -4.35
C MET A 130 -3.49 -27.82 -4.41
N GLN A 131 -4.71 -27.93 -4.91
CA GLN A 131 -5.38 -29.22 -5.10
C GLN A 131 -5.88 -29.31 -6.54
N ILE A 132 -5.53 -30.40 -7.20
CA ILE A 132 -6.00 -30.68 -8.57
C ILE A 132 -6.65 -32.06 -8.56
N THR A 133 -7.93 -32.10 -8.98
CA THR A 133 -8.71 -33.35 -9.05
C THR A 133 -8.03 -34.35 -9.96
N GLY A 134 -7.76 -35.55 -9.45
CA GLY A 134 -7.07 -36.62 -10.16
C GLY A 134 -5.53 -36.55 -10.09
N TYR A 135 -4.93 -35.46 -9.62
CA TYR A 135 -3.47 -35.31 -9.50
C TYR A 135 -2.99 -35.16 -8.04
N GLY A 136 -3.90 -34.85 -7.13
CA GLY A 136 -3.58 -34.79 -5.70
C GLY A 136 -3.45 -33.38 -5.16
N THR A 137 -2.75 -33.25 -4.01
CA THR A 137 -2.58 -32.00 -3.27
C THR A 137 -1.09 -31.72 -3.07
N GLY A 138 -0.67 -30.50 -3.44
CA GLY A 138 0.64 -29.96 -3.10
C GLY A 138 0.52 -28.91 -2.00
N THR A 139 1.49 -28.86 -1.10
CA THR A 139 1.60 -27.82 -0.06
C THR A 139 3.01 -27.25 -0.07
N GLY A 140 3.13 -25.95 0.20
CA GLY A 140 4.41 -25.28 0.26
C GLY A 140 4.40 -24.13 1.28
N ALA A 141 5.59 -23.79 1.74
CA ALA A 141 5.82 -22.63 2.59
C ALA A 141 6.82 -21.69 1.93
N SER A 142 6.68 -20.39 2.15
CA SER A 142 7.66 -19.40 1.70
C SER A 142 7.82 -18.27 2.70
N ALA A 143 8.98 -17.61 2.63
CA ALA A 143 9.24 -16.38 3.36
C ALA A 143 9.58 -15.25 2.37
N ASP A 144 9.11 -14.06 2.70
CA ASP A 144 9.22 -12.85 1.90
C ASP A 144 9.92 -11.74 2.70
N LEU A 145 10.64 -10.86 2.00
CA LEU A 145 11.22 -9.65 2.55
C LEU A 145 10.69 -8.44 1.79
N GLY A 146 10.57 -7.32 2.48
CA GLY A 146 10.15 -6.08 1.87
C GLY A 146 10.78 -4.85 2.51
N VAL A 147 10.87 -3.79 1.74
CA VAL A 147 11.28 -2.46 2.18
C VAL A 147 10.34 -1.43 1.56
N VAL A 148 9.98 -0.43 2.33
CA VAL A 148 9.35 0.81 1.86
C VAL A 148 10.23 1.96 2.33
N TYR A 149 10.48 2.91 1.43
CA TYR A 149 11.33 4.06 1.65
C TYR A 149 10.63 5.34 1.20
N SER A 150 10.52 6.30 2.11
CA SER A 150 9.99 7.63 1.83
C SER A 150 11.05 8.66 2.22
N PRO A 151 11.97 9.01 1.28
CA PRO A 151 13.08 9.92 1.54
C PRO A 151 12.64 11.37 1.74
N LEU A 152 11.58 11.74 1.07
CA LEU A 152 11.00 13.08 1.07
C LEU A 152 9.48 12.96 1.10
N VAL A 153 8.82 13.99 1.60
CA VAL A 153 7.37 14.11 1.54
C VAL A 153 6.93 13.98 0.07
N GLY A 154 5.99 13.08 -0.19
CA GLY A 154 5.43 12.85 -1.52
C GLY A 154 6.27 11.97 -2.46
N ILE A 155 7.42 11.45 -2.04
CA ILE A 155 8.20 10.44 -2.80
C ILE A 155 8.24 9.13 -2.04
N TYR A 156 7.92 8.05 -2.71
CA TYR A 156 7.84 6.70 -2.15
C TYR A 156 8.60 5.71 -3.03
N GLY A 157 9.42 4.89 -2.40
CA GLY A 157 10.10 3.75 -3.03
C GLY A 157 9.72 2.45 -2.33
N GLY A 158 9.67 1.35 -3.06
CA GLY A 158 9.43 0.04 -2.48
C GLY A 158 10.17 -1.05 -3.22
N ALA A 159 10.60 -2.05 -2.45
CA ALA A 159 11.18 -3.27 -2.98
C ALA A 159 10.64 -4.45 -2.18
N SER A 160 10.34 -5.57 -2.85
CA SER A 160 10.04 -6.82 -2.17
C SER A 160 10.61 -8.01 -2.92
N VAL A 161 11.10 -8.99 -2.16
CA VAL A 161 11.50 -10.30 -2.67
C VAL A 161 10.57 -11.33 -2.05
N ARG A 162 9.82 -12.02 -2.90
CA ARG A 162 8.89 -13.09 -2.49
C ARG A 162 9.48 -14.44 -2.82
N GLY A 163 9.14 -15.43 -1.99
CA GLY A 163 9.70 -16.77 -2.14
C GLY A 163 11.21 -16.82 -1.92
N LEU A 164 11.77 -15.95 -1.06
CA LEU A 164 13.20 -15.92 -0.75
C LEU A 164 13.67 -17.26 -0.17
N LEU A 165 12.93 -17.77 0.81
CA LEU A 165 13.05 -19.13 1.33
C LEU A 165 11.80 -19.88 0.90
N ARG A 166 11.97 -21.08 0.38
CA ARG A 166 10.90 -21.94 -0.12
C ARG A 166 11.10 -23.35 0.40
N SER A 167 10.01 -24.00 0.73
CA SER A 167 9.97 -25.41 1.08
C SER A 167 8.76 -26.05 0.45
N ASP A 168 8.95 -27.06 -0.36
CA ASP A 168 7.88 -27.94 -0.80
C ASP A 168 7.59 -28.91 0.34
N LEU A 169 6.36 -28.92 0.79
CA LEU A 169 5.88 -29.81 1.86
C LEU A 169 5.20 -31.07 1.28
N GLY A 170 5.48 -31.39 0.01
CA GLY A 170 4.90 -32.53 -0.73
C GLY A 170 5.92 -33.19 -1.67
N GLU A 171 5.46 -34.22 -2.37
CA GLU A 171 6.31 -35.03 -3.30
C GLU A 171 6.58 -34.35 -4.67
N SER A 172 6.11 -33.12 -4.88
CA SER A 172 6.31 -32.38 -6.13
C SER A 172 7.70 -31.78 -6.19
N THR A 173 8.39 -32.02 -7.30
CA THR A 173 9.73 -31.47 -7.57
C THR A 173 9.68 -30.03 -8.10
N ASP A 174 8.48 -29.48 -8.39
CA ASP A 174 8.31 -28.15 -8.93
C ASP A 174 7.94 -27.16 -7.81
N PRO A 175 8.72 -26.08 -7.60
CA PRO A 175 8.42 -25.15 -6.53
C PRO A 175 7.09 -24.45 -6.79
N ALA A 176 6.11 -24.67 -5.92
CA ALA A 176 4.76 -24.10 -6.00
C ALA A 176 4.74 -22.55 -5.90
N CYS A 177 5.90 -21.91 -5.74
CA CYS A 177 6.02 -20.47 -5.63
C CYS A 177 7.31 -19.98 -6.30
N PRO A 178 7.25 -19.35 -7.48
CA PRO A 178 8.41 -18.75 -8.11
C PRO A 178 8.97 -17.61 -7.24
N ARG A 179 10.28 -17.44 -7.25
CA ARG A 179 10.90 -16.23 -6.70
C ARG A 179 10.46 -15.03 -7.51
N ARG A 180 10.14 -13.96 -6.82
CA ARG A 180 9.70 -12.73 -7.46
C ARG A 180 10.34 -11.52 -6.78
N LEU A 181 10.88 -10.64 -7.61
CA LEU A 181 11.36 -9.31 -7.23
C LEU A 181 10.34 -8.29 -7.75
N ASP A 182 9.82 -7.48 -6.87
CA ASP A 182 9.02 -6.29 -7.20
C ASP A 182 9.81 -5.05 -6.77
N LEU A 183 9.94 -4.07 -7.66
CA LEU A 183 10.49 -2.74 -7.40
C LEU A 183 9.45 -1.72 -7.81
N ALA A 184 9.32 -0.64 -7.05
CA ALA A 184 8.39 0.42 -7.40
C ALA A 184 8.90 1.79 -6.91
N LEU A 185 8.56 2.83 -7.67
CA LEU A 185 8.80 4.22 -7.35
C LEU A 185 7.50 5.00 -7.59
N GLY A 186 7.09 5.78 -6.61
CA GLY A 186 5.86 6.57 -6.65
C GLY A 186 6.06 7.98 -6.17
N LEU A 187 5.18 8.86 -6.61
CA LEU A 187 5.16 10.25 -6.24
C LEU A 187 3.72 10.79 -6.15
N CYS A 188 3.57 11.86 -5.39
CA CYS A 188 2.32 12.59 -5.21
C CYS A 188 2.53 14.04 -5.65
N PRO A 189 2.41 14.33 -6.95
CA PRO A 189 2.78 15.63 -7.52
C PRO A 189 1.80 16.75 -7.17
N ALA A 190 0.59 16.43 -6.75
CA ALA A 190 -0.46 17.38 -6.40
C ALA A 190 -1.46 16.75 -5.41
N PRO A 191 -2.27 17.54 -4.71
CA PRO A 191 -3.30 17.04 -3.82
C PRO A 191 -4.21 16.04 -4.54
N GLY A 192 -4.40 14.85 -3.93
CA GLY A 192 -5.24 13.80 -4.48
C GLY A 192 -4.69 13.09 -5.73
N VAL A 193 -3.50 13.46 -6.25
CA VAL A 193 -2.87 12.81 -7.42
C VAL A 193 -1.73 11.92 -6.96
N THR A 194 -1.74 10.66 -7.38
CA THR A 194 -0.63 9.73 -7.19
C THR A 194 -0.21 9.13 -8.53
N ALA A 195 1.08 8.93 -8.72
CA ALA A 195 1.63 8.22 -9.87
C ALA A 195 2.75 7.30 -9.41
N ALA A 196 2.86 6.12 -10.01
CA ALA A 196 3.94 5.18 -9.71
C ALA A 196 4.33 4.39 -10.95
N VAL A 197 5.60 3.99 -10.96
CA VAL A 197 6.14 3.01 -11.91
C VAL A 197 6.63 1.80 -11.15
N GLY A 198 6.49 0.63 -11.73
CA GLY A 198 6.89 -0.63 -11.13
C GLY A 198 7.61 -1.53 -12.11
N TYR A 199 8.52 -2.31 -11.58
CA TYR A 199 9.21 -3.40 -12.28
C TYR A 199 9.00 -4.67 -11.49
N ARG A 200 8.66 -5.74 -12.20
CA ARG A 200 8.51 -7.10 -11.64
C ARG A 200 9.35 -8.05 -12.45
N SER A 201 10.10 -8.88 -11.76
CA SER A 201 10.79 -10.03 -12.34
C SER A 201 10.42 -11.26 -11.54
N ALA A 202 9.99 -12.33 -12.21
CA ALA A 202 9.67 -13.60 -11.59
C ALA A 202 10.42 -14.73 -12.34
N GLU A 203 10.75 -15.81 -11.62
CA GLU A 203 11.40 -16.97 -12.23
C GLU A 203 10.56 -17.50 -13.39
N HIS A 204 11.20 -17.76 -14.51
CA HIS A 204 10.58 -18.35 -15.72
C HIS A 204 9.52 -17.48 -16.43
N LEU A 205 9.37 -16.21 -16.03
CA LEU A 205 8.43 -15.27 -16.65
C LEU A 205 9.14 -14.06 -17.24
N PRO A 206 8.61 -13.46 -18.30
CA PRO A 206 9.08 -12.17 -18.78
C PRO A 206 9.01 -11.11 -17.70
N ALA A 207 9.95 -10.16 -17.73
CA ALA A 207 9.89 -9.01 -16.83
C ALA A 207 8.73 -8.09 -17.19
N GLU A 208 7.98 -7.66 -16.17
CA GLU A 208 6.83 -6.77 -16.30
C GLU A 208 7.23 -5.36 -15.89
N LEU A 209 6.85 -4.39 -16.71
CA LEU A 209 6.80 -2.99 -16.33
C LEU A 209 5.36 -2.60 -16.07
N SER A 210 5.13 -1.77 -15.08
CA SER A 210 3.81 -1.26 -14.75
C SER A 210 3.83 0.23 -14.45
N VAL A 211 2.74 0.89 -14.78
CA VAL A 211 2.45 2.28 -14.41
C VAL A 211 1.11 2.29 -13.72
N HIS A 212 1.02 3.03 -12.64
CA HIS A 212 -0.22 3.23 -11.90
C HIS A 212 -0.42 4.71 -11.63
N SER A 213 -1.65 5.18 -11.74
CA SER A 213 -2.04 6.52 -11.34
C SER A 213 -3.38 6.49 -10.64
N ALA A 214 -3.56 7.39 -9.69
CA ALA A 214 -4.87 7.62 -9.08
C ALA A 214 -5.11 9.11 -8.90
N TYR A 215 -6.38 9.48 -8.95
CA TYR A 215 -6.85 10.83 -8.73
C TYR A 215 -8.08 10.82 -7.82
N ALA A 216 -8.03 11.61 -6.77
CA ALA A 216 -9.13 11.80 -5.82
C ALA A 216 -9.74 13.19 -6.03
N PRO A 217 -10.76 13.33 -6.90
CA PRO A 217 -11.45 14.62 -7.15
C PRO A 217 -12.25 15.10 -5.93
N ALA A 218 -12.56 14.22 -5.00
CA ALA A 218 -13.23 14.49 -3.75
C ALA A 218 -12.78 13.51 -2.67
N GLU A 219 -12.95 13.85 -1.41
CA GLU A 219 -12.56 12.98 -0.29
C GLU A 219 -13.23 11.59 -0.34
N ALA A 220 -14.45 11.53 -0.85
CA ALA A 220 -15.20 10.29 -0.95
C ALA A 220 -14.97 9.50 -2.24
N LEU A 221 -14.26 10.04 -3.25
CA LEU A 221 -14.12 9.41 -4.56
C LEU A 221 -12.66 9.35 -4.98
N SER A 222 -12.20 8.19 -5.37
CA SER A 222 -10.90 7.98 -6.04
C SER A 222 -11.10 7.27 -7.36
N LEU A 223 -10.44 7.76 -8.40
CA LEU A 223 -10.36 7.14 -9.71
C LEU A 223 -8.94 6.61 -9.89
N PHE A 224 -8.76 5.46 -10.47
CA PHE A 224 -7.42 4.92 -10.71
C PHE A 224 -7.31 4.20 -12.05
N ALA A 225 -6.09 4.20 -12.59
CA ALA A 225 -5.75 3.51 -13.82
C ALA A 225 -4.37 2.86 -13.70
N GLY A 226 -4.17 1.77 -14.42
CA GLY A 226 -2.91 1.05 -14.47
C GLY A 226 -2.66 0.45 -15.85
N LEU A 227 -1.39 0.35 -16.20
CA LEU A 227 -0.93 -0.32 -17.40
C LEU A 227 0.20 -1.29 -17.02
N GLN A 228 0.17 -2.49 -17.58
CA GLN A 228 1.22 -3.51 -17.45
C GLN A 228 1.65 -4.00 -18.83
N THR A 229 2.91 -4.39 -18.96
CA THR A 229 3.47 -4.82 -20.25
C THR A 229 3.36 -6.33 -20.49
N GLU A 230 3.56 -7.15 -19.45
CA GLU A 230 3.62 -8.61 -19.57
C GLU A 230 2.75 -9.34 -18.53
N PRO A 231 1.61 -9.86 -18.91
CA PRO A 231 0.92 -9.66 -20.18
C PRO A 231 0.37 -8.23 -20.27
N THR A 232 0.26 -7.70 -21.50
CA THR A 232 -0.29 -6.35 -21.70
C THR A 232 -1.71 -6.28 -21.17
N ARG A 233 -1.89 -5.42 -20.17
CA ARG A 233 -3.15 -5.24 -19.47
C ARG A 233 -3.35 -3.79 -19.08
N PHE A 234 -4.52 -3.26 -19.38
CA PHE A 234 -4.98 -1.95 -18.96
C PHE A 234 -6.07 -2.10 -17.91
N THR A 235 -5.96 -1.40 -16.81
CA THR A 235 -6.93 -1.41 -15.71
C THR A 235 -7.47 -0.02 -15.47
N VAL A 236 -8.77 0.10 -15.26
CA VAL A 236 -9.43 1.29 -14.74
C VAL A 236 -10.33 0.91 -13.59
N GLY A 237 -10.45 1.78 -12.63
CA GLY A 237 -11.30 1.53 -11.49
C GLY A 237 -11.65 2.79 -10.72
N LEU A 238 -12.53 2.62 -9.76
CA LEU A 238 -12.96 3.64 -8.82
C LEU A 238 -13.05 3.06 -7.42
N ALA A 239 -12.93 3.94 -6.43
CA ALA A 239 -13.19 3.62 -5.05
C ALA A 239 -14.03 4.74 -4.42
N VAL A 240 -14.97 4.35 -3.57
CA VAL A 240 -15.86 5.27 -2.84
C VAL A 240 -15.65 5.04 -1.36
N SER A 241 -15.24 6.10 -0.66
CA SER A 241 -15.10 6.10 0.79
C SER A 241 -16.44 6.39 1.46
N LEU A 242 -16.83 5.55 2.41
CA LEU A 242 -18.09 5.60 3.17
C LEU A 242 -17.75 5.61 4.66
N GLY A 243 -17.40 6.79 5.18
CA GLY A 243 -16.89 6.91 6.55
C GLY A 243 -15.57 6.13 6.74
N PRO A 244 -15.49 5.18 7.68
CA PRO A 244 -14.30 4.35 7.87
C PRO A 244 -14.15 3.22 6.85
N GLY A 245 -15.09 3.07 5.92
CA GLY A 245 -15.11 2.02 4.90
C GLY A 245 -14.81 2.55 3.51
N GLU A 246 -14.33 1.67 2.63
CA GLU A 246 -14.12 1.91 1.20
C GLU A 246 -14.67 0.74 0.40
N VAL A 247 -15.41 1.06 -0.67
CA VAL A 247 -15.84 0.10 -1.69
C VAL A 247 -15.10 0.43 -2.98
N SER A 248 -14.48 -0.55 -3.61
CA SER A 248 -13.74 -0.37 -4.85
C SER A 248 -14.17 -1.36 -5.93
N TYR A 249 -14.06 -0.92 -7.18
CA TYR A 249 -14.34 -1.75 -8.34
C TYR A 249 -13.37 -1.40 -9.47
N ALA A 250 -12.89 -2.42 -10.18
CA ALA A 250 -12.06 -2.23 -11.35
C ALA A 250 -12.37 -3.25 -12.47
N VAL A 251 -12.06 -2.81 -13.68
CA VAL A 251 -12.06 -3.62 -14.89
C VAL A 251 -10.65 -3.63 -15.46
N SER A 252 -10.09 -4.81 -15.67
CA SER A 252 -8.80 -4.99 -16.31
C SER A 252 -9.02 -5.64 -17.68
N GLN A 253 -8.66 -4.91 -18.74
CA GLN A 253 -8.75 -5.38 -20.12
C GLN A 253 -7.40 -5.96 -20.54
N HIS A 254 -7.41 -7.17 -21.03
CA HIS A 254 -6.26 -7.86 -21.62
C HIS A 254 -6.24 -7.68 -23.13
N ALA A 255 -5.04 -7.80 -23.74
CA ALA A 255 -4.91 -7.67 -25.18
C ALA A 255 -5.69 -8.75 -25.98
N GLU A 256 -5.70 -9.99 -25.47
CA GLU A 256 -6.24 -11.15 -26.18
C GLU A 256 -7.35 -11.89 -25.41
N LEU A 257 -7.55 -11.59 -24.14
CA LEU A 257 -8.51 -12.27 -23.27
C LEU A 257 -9.63 -11.32 -22.84
N PRO A 258 -10.81 -11.84 -22.52
CA PRO A 258 -11.90 -11.05 -21.97
C PRO A 258 -11.48 -10.27 -20.71
N ALA A 259 -12.26 -9.26 -20.36
CA ALA A 259 -11.99 -8.43 -19.21
C ALA A 259 -12.05 -9.22 -17.88
N THR A 260 -11.21 -8.83 -16.95
CA THR A 260 -11.27 -9.24 -15.55
C THR A 260 -12.02 -8.19 -14.75
N HIS A 261 -13.02 -8.61 -14.00
CA HIS A 261 -13.75 -7.76 -13.08
C HIS A 261 -13.29 -8.04 -11.66
N SER A 262 -13.08 -6.98 -10.87
CA SER A 262 -12.70 -7.10 -9.48
C SER A 262 -13.48 -6.10 -8.61
N ALA A 263 -13.84 -6.53 -7.40
CA ALA A 263 -14.49 -5.72 -6.39
C ALA A 263 -13.74 -5.86 -5.06
N GLY A 264 -13.75 -4.81 -4.25
CA GLY A 264 -13.09 -4.80 -2.96
C GLY A 264 -13.87 -4.01 -1.93
N LEU A 265 -13.72 -4.45 -0.68
CA LEU A 265 -14.22 -3.77 0.52
C LEU A 265 -13.05 -3.61 1.47
N CYS A 266 -12.95 -2.45 2.11
CA CYS A 266 -12.02 -2.21 3.20
C CYS A 266 -12.74 -1.49 4.33
N TRP A 267 -12.44 -1.82 5.58
CA TRP A 267 -13.02 -1.18 6.75
C TRP A 267 -11.96 -0.93 7.80
N GLY A 268 -11.87 0.31 8.28
CA GLY A 268 -10.83 0.73 9.24
C GLY A 268 -9.50 1.05 8.57
N GLY A 269 -8.58 1.57 9.34
CA GLY A 269 -7.17 1.97 9.23
C GLY A 269 -6.39 1.99 7.93
N CYS A 270 -7.00 1.83 6.82
CA CYS A 270 -6.34 1.66 5.54
C CYS A 270 -6.35 2.92 4.65
N ALA A 271 -6.65 4.07 5.22
CA ALA A 271 -6.62 5.34 4.50
C ALA A 271 -5.19 5.89 4.45
N PHE A 272 -4.33 5.28 3.64
CA PHE A 272 -3.09 5.93 3.25
C PHE A 272 -3.45 7.20 2.45
N ARG A 273 -3.17 8.36 3.04
CA ARG A 273 -3.25 9.66 2.36
C ARG A 273 -1.83 10.08 2.06
N PRO A 274 -1.37 9.92 0.81
CA PRO A 274 -0.02 10.36 0.45
C PRO A 274 0.07 11.87 0.56
N GLU A 275 1.11 12.33 1.24
CA GLU A 275 1.43 13.75 1.31
C GLU A 275 1.92 14.26 -0.05
N VAL A 276 1.62 15.51 -0.37
CA VAL A 276 2.03 16.13 -1.64
C VAL A 276 3.54 16.32 -1.65
N LEU A 277 4.15 16.12 -2.81
CA LEU A 277 5.58 16.29 -3.02
C LEU A 277 6.02 17.72 -2.69
N ASP A 278 6.86 17.85 -1.67
CA ASP A 278 7.57 19.07 -1.34
C ASP A 278 9.04 18.91 -1.78
N LEU A 279 9.40 19.59 -2.86
CA LEU A 279 10.76 19.58 -3.39
C LEU A 279 11.66 20.61 -2.71
N GLY A 280 11.19 21.32 -1.68
CA GLY A 280 12.00 22.34 -0.98
C GLY A 280 12.53 23.43 -1.92
N GLY A 281 11.86 23.66 -3.04
CA GLY A 281 12.26 24.65 -4.02
C GLY A 281 11.94 26.04 -3.51
N ASP A 282 13.01 26.83 -3.35
CA ASP A 282 12.95 28.29 -3.29
C ASP A 282 12.30 28.80 -4.61
N GLY A 283 11.01 28.94 -4.59
CA GLY A 283 10.20 29.35 -5.75
C GLY A 283 9.20 30.38 -5.29
N GLY A 284 9.64 31.62 -5.19
CA GLY A 284 8.71 32.74 -5.15
C GLY A 284 7.78 32.70 -6.35
N ASP A 285 6.52 32.77 -6.14
CA ASP A 285 5.56 33.76 -6.67
C ASP A 285 4.11 33.31 -6.42
N GLY A 286 3.38 34.18 -5.71
CA GLY A 286 2.07 34.67 -6.04
C GLY A 286 0.92 33.67 -6.25
N GLY A 287 0.37 33.10 -5.17
CA GLY A 287 -1.01 32.69 -5.09
C GLY A 287 -1.57 33.20 -3.77
N GLU A 288 -2.37 34.24 -3.84
CA GLU A 288 -3.10 34.82 -2.72
C GLU A 288 -4.13 33.80 -2.20
N ASP A 289 -3.72 32.94 -1.24
CA ASP A 289 -4.65 32.25 -0.36
C ASP A 289 -4.68 33.03 0.96
N GLU A 290 -5.67 33.87 1.06
CA GLU A 290 -6.09 34.53 2.29
C GLU A 290 -6.49 33.45 3.32
N ASP A 291 -5.55 33.03 4.20
CA ASP A 291 -5.74 32.52 5.56
C ASP A 291 -4.47 31.88 6.16
N GLY A 292 -3.34 32.52 6.02
CA GLY A 292 -2.06 32.12 6.65
C GLY A 292 -1.30 33.30 7.22
N GLU A 293 -1.92 34.05 8.16
CA GLU A 293 -1.30 35.20 8.79
C GLU A 293 -0.19 34.74 9.74
N PHE A 294 1.07 34.77 9.28
CA PHE A 294 2.23 34.82 10.15
C PHE A 294 2.48 36.27 10.59
N PRO A 295 2.88 36.49 11.84
CA PRO A 295 3.24 35.51 12.87
C PRO A 295 2.03 34.91 13.61
N VAL A 296 2.11 33.63 13.97
CA VAL A 296 1.10 32.94 14.78
C VAL A 296 1.34 33.25 16.26
N ASN A 297 0.31 33.67 16.97
CA ASN A 297 0.39 33.87 18.41
C ASN A 297 0.39 32.53 19.15
N VAL A 298 1.52 32.16 19.75
CA VAL A 298 1.72 30.89 20.44
C VAL A 298 0.73 30.65 21.58
N ASN A 299 0.27 31.72 22.24
CA ASN A 299 -0.63 31.64 23.38
C ASN A 299 -2.10 31.34 23.02
N THR A 300 -2.50 31.65 21.79
CA THR A 300 -3.87 31.50 21.33
C THR A 300 -4.04 30.51 20.18
N ALA A 301 -2.92 30.02 19.64
CA ALA A 301 -2.90 29.15 18.48
C ALA A 301 -3.50 27.76 18.75
N THR A 302 -4.23 27.23 17.78
CA THR A 302 -4.65 25.83 17.78
C THR A 302 -3.48 24.90 17.42
N SER A 303 -3.63 23.59 17.69
CA SER A 303 -2.64 22.59 17.30
C SER A 303 -2.33 22.63 15.81
N GLU A 304 -3.35 22.84 14.97
CA GLU A 304 -3.21 22.91 13.52
C GLU A 304 -2.46 24.18 13.08
N GLN A 305 -2.74 25.33 13.70
CA GLN A 305 -2.03 26.58 13.43
C GLN A 305 -0.55 26.47 13.82
N LEU A 306 -0.24 25.88 14.97
CA LEU A 306 1.15 25.63 15.39
C LEU A 306 1.89 24.69 14.43
N GLN A 307 1.22 23.68 13.91
CA GLN A 307 1.81 22.73 12.96
C GLN A 307 2.06 23.34 11.56
N ARG A 308 1.45 24.48 11.23
CA ARG A 308 1.77 25.25 10.01
C ARG A 308 3.10 25.97 10.09
N VAL A 309 3.62 26.15 11.30
CA VAL A 309 4.93 26.81 11.54
C VAL A 309 6.06 25.84 11.15
N PRO A 310 6.95 26.22 10.22
CA PRO A 310 8.09 25.39 9.83
C PRO A 310 8.92 24.95 11.05
N GLY A 311 9.11 23.64 11.21
CA GLY A 311 9.86 23.08 12.35
C GLY A 311 9.01 22.71 13.58
N ILE A 312 7.72 23.00 13.60
CA ILE A 312 6.78 22.56 14.63
C ILE A 312 5.91 21.43 14.09
N GLY A 313 6.27 20.19 14.38
CA GLY A 313 5.45 19.02 14.10
C GLY A 313 4.45 18.70 15.21
N PRO A 314 3.61 17.66 15.05
CA PRO A 314 2.54 17.28 16.00
C PRO A 314 3.02 17.13 17.45
N ALA A 315 4.20 16.54 17.64
CA ALA A 315 4.77 16.32 18.99
C ALA A 315 5.14 17.63 19.68
N LYS A 316 5.73 18.60 18.96
CA LYS A 316 6.08 19.90 19.50
C LYS A 316 4.85 20.77 19.74
N ALA A 317 3.86 20.75 18.82
CA ALA A 317 2.60 21.46 19.00
C ALA A 317 1.87 20.96 20.26
N ALA A 318 1.78 19.65 20.46
CA ALA A 318 1.20 19.07 21.67
C ALA A 318 1.96 19.45 22.94
N ALA A 319 3.30 19.49 22.89
CA ALA A 319 4.13 19.90 24.02
C ALA A 319 3.93 21.39 24.39
N ILE A 320 3.83 22.28 23.39
CA ILE A 320 3.53 23.72 23.59
C ILE A 320 2.18 23.89 24.26
N LEU A 321 1.12 23.25 23.73
CA LEU A 321 -0.23 23.36 24.30
C LEU A 321 -0.31 22.76 25.72
N ALA A 322 0.40 21.67 25.98
CA ALA A 322 0.49 21.09 27.31
C ALA A 322 1.19 22.03 28.28
N TRP A 323 2.27 22.68 27.85
CA TRP A 323 2.98 23.66 28.66
C TRP A 323 2.07 24.83 29.06
N ILE A 324 1.36 25.43 28.10
CA ILE A 324 0.42 26.54 28.34
C ILE A 324 -0.67 26.13 29.34
N ARG A 325 -1.22 24.95 29.21
CA ARG A 325 -2.22 24.44 30.14
C ARG A 325 -1.72 24.28 31.57
N ASP A 326 -0.46 23.84 31.73
CA ASP A 326 0.10 23.47 33.03
C ASP A 326 0.85 24.65 33.72
N HIS A 327 1.32 25.64 32.94
CA HIS A 327 2.14 26.77 33.44
C HIS A 327 1.58 28.15 33.10
N GLY A 328 0.53 28.22 32.24
CA GLY A 328 -0.01 29.49 31.74
C GLY A 328 0.67 29.96 30.43
N PRO A 329 0.24 31.13 29.92
CA PRO A 329 0.77 31.69 28.69
C PRO A 329 2.24 32.06 28.79
N PHE A 330 2.95 32.01 27.66
CA PHE A 330 4.34 32.47 27.54
C PHE A 330 4.39 34.00 27.60
N GLU A 331 5.32 34.54 28.39
CA GLU A 331 5.57 35.99 28.45
C GLU A 331 6.45 36.46 27.29
N SER A 332 7.27 35.55 26.75
CA SER A 332 8.17 35.83 25.64
C SER A 332 8.39 34.56 24.80
N LEU A 333 8.85 34.72 23.54
CA LEU A 333 9.23 33.58 22.70
C LEU A 333 10.39 32.74 23.26
N GLU A 334 11.25 33.38 24.08
CA GLU A 334 12.37 32.75 24.77
C GLU A 334 11.89 31.66 25.73
N ASP A 335 10.71 31.80 26.29
CA ASP A 335 10.13 30.84 27.24
C ASP A 335 9.82 29.50 26.62
N LEU A 336 9.64 29.45 25.28
CA LEU A 336 9.48 28.21 24.53
C LEU A 336 10.65 27.22 24.70
N GLN A 337 11.83 27.70 25.14
CA GLN A 337 12.97 26.83 25.46
C GLN A 337 12.70 25.89 26.64
N TYR A 338 11.75 26.23 27.51
CA TYR A 338 11.36 25.39 28.64
C TYR A 338 10.44 24.24 28.24
N VAL A 339 9.88 24.28 27.00
CA VAL A 339 9.04 23.21 26.47
C VAL A 339 9.89 22.00 26.09
N PRO A 340 9.57 20.78 26.55
CA PRO A 340 10.29 19.59 26.17
C PRO A 340 10.38 19.41 24.64
N GLY A 341 11.60 19.28 24.12
CA GLY A 341 11.86 19.13 22.68
C GLY A 341 12.07 20.43 21.90
N ILE A 342 12.06 21.60 22.57
CA ILE A 342 12.39 22.90 21.98
C ILE A 342 13.66 23.43 22.64
N GLY A 343 14.77 23.31 21.94
CA GLY A 343 16.06 23.92 22.37
C GLY A 343 16.32 25.25 21.66
N PRO A 344 17.39 25.98 22.06
CA PRO A 344 17.72 27.29 21.47
C PRO A 344 17.86 27.28 19.96
N ALA A 345 18.52 26.26 19.40
CA ALA A 345 18.68 26.10 17.94
C ALA A 345 17.35 25.81 17.24
N THR A 346 16.44 25.11 17.91
CA THR A 346 15.12 24.80 17.38
C THR A 346 14.23 26.04 17.38
N LEU A 347 14.28 26.85 18.46
CA LEU A 347 13.54 28.10 18.57
C LEU A 347 13.96 29.10 17.49
N GLU A 348 15.24 29.20 17.20
CA GLU A 348 15.73 30.11 16.16
C GLU A 348 15.18 29.77 14.78
N GLY A 349 14.96 28.49 14.51
CA GLY A 349 14.41 28.02 13.23
C GLY A 349 12.96 28.46 12.94
N PHE A 350 12.16 28.75 13.97
CA PHE A 350 10.77 29.18 13.79
C PHE A 350 10.43 30.53 14.46
N ARG A 351 11.44 31.25 14.95
CA ARG A 351 11.29 32.55 15.65
C ARG A 351 10.55 33.58 14.79
N GLY A 352 10.82 33.61 13.50
CA GLY A 352 10.17 34.56 12.57
C GLY A 352 8.71 34.31 12.28
N TYR A 353 8.19 33.16 12.69
CA TYR A 353 6.81 32.72 12.43
C TYR A 353 5.90 32.78 13.64
N LEU A 354 6.43 33.10 14.80
CA LEU A 354 5.68 33.14 16.08
C LEU A 354 5.75 34.49 16.75
N VAL A 355 4.71 34.80 17.51
CA VAL A 355 4.70 35.87 18.53
C VAL A 355 4.14 35.33 19.84
N ALA A 356 4.53 35.94 20.96
CA ALA A 356 3.96 35.69 22.28
C ALA A 356 3.34 37.01 22.77
N GLU A 357 1.99 37.09 22.62
CA GLU A 357 1.20 38.27 23.04
C GLU A 357 0.05 37.82 23.93
#